data_e84ebf01acb47a5619d86d304ec08044
#
_entry.id   e84ebf01acb47a5619d86d304ec08044
#
_cell.length_a   1.000
_cell.length_b   1.000
_cell.length_c   1.000
_cell.angle_alpha   90.00
_cell.angle_beta   90.00
_cell.angle_gamma   90.00
#
_symmetry.space_group_name_H-M   'P 1'
#
loop_
_entity.id
_entity.type
_entity.pdbx_description
1 polymer ?
#
loop_
_entity_poly.entity_id
_entity_poly.type
_entity_poly.pdbx_seq_one_letter_code
_entity_poly.pdbx_strand_id
1 'polypeptide(L)'
;SLGGNDPLAEKIAAHLGQPLGKIKLKTFSDGEQYVQFQENIREKHVFLIQPTNPPAENWVRLFLALDAAHGASAKEVTAVLPYYGYARQDRKAHPREPISSRTFAQLLETLGAHRILAMDLHTDTIGGFFRTTNVDYLYARPIFVEHFKKIFADTIAKDGLVVVSPDAGGVSRAQSYAKRIMERAELAIIHKEREIPNQIARMKLVGDVKGKVALIIDDMLDTCGTLARAAELLKENGAREIYAAATH
;
A
#
# COMPACT_ATOMS: atom_id res chain seq x y z
N SER A 1 -3.24 -2.70 -18.73
CA SER A 1 -2.98 -3.62 -17.62
C SER A 1 -1.86 -4.59 -17.95
N LEU A 2 -1.08 -4.98 -16.95
CA LEU A 2 -0.03 -6.00 -17.09
C LEU A 2 -0.40 -7.34 -16.41
N GLY A 3 -1.69 -7.54 -16.11
CA GLY A 3 -2.23 -8.81 -15.62
C GLY A 3 -2.17 -9.01 -14.11
N GLY A 4 -1.61 -8.07 -13.34
CA GLY A 4 -1.53 -8.21 -11.87
C GLY A 4 -2.87 -7.99 -11.14
N ASN A 5 -3.78 -7.20 -11.73
CA ASN A 5 -5.15 -6.99 -11.26
C ASN A 5 -6.00 -6.38 -12.39
N ASP A 6 -6.40 -7.21 -13.34
CA ASP A 6 -7.22 -6.78 -14.48
C ASP A 6 -8.58 -6.19 -14.06
N PRO A 7 -9.31 -6.75 -13.07
CA PRO A 7 -10.57 -6.15 -12.64
C PRO A 7 -10.43 -4.71 -12.13
N LEU A 8 -9.33 -4.37 -11.45
CA LEU A 8 -9.06 -3.00 -11.02
C LEU A 8 -8.73 -2.10 -12.22
N ALA A 9 -7.90 -2.57 -13.14
CA ALA A 9 -7.54 -1.82 -14.33
C ALA A 9 -8.75 -1.53 -15.22
N GLU A 10 -9.66 -2.49 -15.38
CA GLU A 10 -10.93 -2.33 -16.10
C GLU A 10 -11.82 -1.26 -15.45
N LYS A 11 -11.95 -1.28 -14.11
CA LYS A 11 -12.70 -0.27 -13.36
C LYS A 11 -12.09 1.13 -13.52
N ILE A 12 -10.78 1.25 -13.48
CA ILE A 12 -10.06 2.52 -13.70
C ILE A 12 -10.35 3.02 -15.12
N ALA A 13 -10.20 2.18 -16.13
CA ALA A 13 -10.43 2.52 -17.53
C ALA A 13 -11.90 2.95 -17.76
N ALA A 14 -12.86 2.21 -17.23
CA ALA A 14 -14.29 2.53 -17.29
C ALA A 14 -14.61 3.88 -16.63
N HIS A 15 -14.02 4.15 -15.44
CA HIS A 15 -14.20 5.42 -14.74
C HIS A 15 -13.64 6.62 -15.53
N LEU A 16 -12.55 6.41 -16.25
CA LEU A 16 -11.93 7.43 -17.11
C LEU A 16 -12.61 7.54 -18.49
N GLY A 17 -13.60 6.69 -18.80
CA GLY A 17 -14.28 6.67 -20.10
C GLY A 17 -13.33 6.25 -21.25
N GLN A 18 -12.31 5.46 -20.97
CA GLN A 18 -11.30 5.03 -21.95
C GLN A 18 -11.17 3.51 -21.94
N PRO A 19 -11.00 2.86 -23.10
CA PRO A 19 -10.71 1.43 -23.14
C PRO A 19 -9.29 1.15 -22.63
N LEU A 20 -9.05 -0.06 -22.12
CA LEU A 20 -7.70 -0.54 -21.86
C LEU A 20 -6.94 -0.67 -23.20
N GLY A 21 -5.68 -0.23 -23.19
CA GLY A 21 -4.76 -0.41 -24.29
C GLY A 21 -4.49 -1.89 -24.58
N LYS A 22 -4.29 -2.22 -25.86
CA LYS A 22 -4.04 -3.60 -26.28
C LYS A 22 -2.59 -3.98 -26.04
N ILE A 23 -2.38 -4.96 -25.18
CA ILE A 23 -1.07 -5.51 -24.86
C ILE A 23 -1.13 -7.04 -24.87
N LYS A 24 -0.10 -7.66 -25.41
CA LYS A 24 0.06 -9.11 -25.37
C LYS A 24 1.02 -9.47 -24.26
N LEU A 25 0.55 -10.27 -23.32
CA LEU A 25 1.32 -10.87 -22.24
C LEU A 25 1.42 -12.38 -22.50
N LYS A 26 2.59 -12.95 -22.33
CA LYS A 26 2.83 -14.39 -22.46
C LYS A 26 3.86 -14.80 -21.42
N THR A 27 3.68 -15.98 -20.86
CA THR A 27 4.73 -16.68 -20.11
C THR A 27 5.21 -17.84 -21.00
N PHE A 28 6.51 -17.93 -21.24
CA PHE A 28 7.11 -19.05 -21.97
C PHE A 28 7.14 -20.31 -21.10
N SER A 29 7.43 -21.46 -21.70
CA SER A 29 7.43 -22.76 -21.02
C SER A 29 8.48 -22.88 -19.91
N ASP A 30 9.53 -22.08 -19.98
CA ASP A 30 10.61 -21.97 -18.99
C ASP A 30 10.30 -20.95 -17.88
N GLY A 31 9.16 -20.23 -17.98
CA GLY A 31 8.72 -19.22 -17.01
C GLY A 31 9.06 -17.78 -17.40
N GLU A 32 9.84 -17.54 -18.45
CA GLU A 32 10.17 -16.18 -18.89
C GLU A 32 8.94 -15.41 -19.34
N GLN A 33 8.89 -14.12 -19.00
CA GLN A 33 7.78 -13.24 -19.32
C GLN A 33 8.02 -12.53 -20.65
N TYR A 34 6.93 -12.33 -21.39
CA TYR A 34 6.94 -11.59 -22.66
C TYR A 34 5.85 -10.52 -22.64
N VAL A 35 6.21 -9.33 -23.11
CA VAL A 35 5.32 -8.17 -23.20
C VAL A 35 5.43 -7.55 -24.58
N GLN A 36 4.29 -7.24 -25.22
CA GLN A 36 4.24 -6.57 -26.52
C GLN A 36 3.02 -5.65 -26.60
N PHE A 37 3.23 -4.35 -26.85
CA PHE A 37 2.13 -3.46 -27.22
C PHE A 37 1.56 -3.87 -28.60
N GLN A 38 0.24 -3.99 -28.67
CA GLN A 38 -0.48 -4.38 -29.89
C GLN A 38 -1.03 -3.17 -30.66
N GLU A 39 -0.67 -1.96 -30.23
CA GLU A 39 -1.05 -0.70 -30.85
C GLU A 39 0.12 0.28 -30.88
N ASN A 40 0.04 1.30 -31.73
CA ASN A 40 1.07 2.33 -31.81
C ASN A 40 0.96 3.26 -30.59
N ILE A 41 2.02 3.30 -29.79
CA ILE A 41 2.13 4.14 -28.60
C ILE A 41 3.15 5.28 -28.76
N ARG A 42 3.70 5.47 -29.95
CA ARG A 42 4.63 6.59 -30.23
C ARG A 42 3.98 7.93 -29.91
N GLU A 43 4.72 8.82 -29.21
CA GLU A 43 4.26 10.13 -28.77
C GLU A 43 3.00 10.14 -27.87
N LYS A 44 2.62 8.98 -27.34
CA LYS A 44 1.49 8.87 -26.39
C LYS A 44 1.94 8.89 -24.94
N HIS A 45 1.05 9.36 -24.06
CA HIS A 45 1.17 9.17 -22.62
C HIS A 45 0.66 7.76 -22.29
N VAL A 46 1.52 6.92 -21.73
CA VAL A 46 1.24 5.52 -21.41
C VAL A 46 1.14 5.34 -19.90
N PHE A 47 0.04 4.75 -19.44
CA PHE A 47 -0.16 4.37 -18.04
C PHE A 47 -0.09 2.86 -17.92
N LEU A 48 0.91 2.35 -17.21
CA LEU A 48 1.12 0.93 -16.96
C LEU A 48 0.56 0.58 -15.59
N ILE A 49 -0.60 -0.07 -15.54
CA ILE A 49 -1.26 -0.45 -14.29
C ILE A 49 -0.77 -1.84 -13.88
N GLN A 50 -0.01 -1.91 -12.78
CA GLN A 50 0.56 -3.15 -12.27
C GLN A 50 0.77 -3.11 -10.75
N PRO A 51 -0.02 -3.81 -9.94
CA PRO A 51 0.35 -4.09 -8.56
C PRO A 51 1.53 -5.06 -8.56
N THR A 52 2.53 -4.77 -7.75
CA THR A 52 3.81 -5.49 -7.74
C THR A 52 3.97 -6.41 -6.53
N ASN A 53 2.85 -6.90 -6.00
CA ASN A 53 2.83 -8.00 -5.03
C ASN A 53 3.34 -9.30 -5.68
N PRO A 54 3.77 -10.29 -4.89
CA PRO A 54 4.13 -11.61 -5.42
C PRO A 54 3.04 -12.20 -6.33
N PRO A 55 3.41 -12.93 -7.37
CA PRO A 55 4.77 -13.43 -7.63
C PRO A 55 5.70 -12.36 -8.26
N ALA A 56 7.03 -12.61 -8.22
CA ALA A 56 8.04 -11.65 -8.67
C ALA A 56 7.92 -11.27 -10.16
N GLU A 57 7.28 -12.10 -10.95
CA GLU A 57 6.95 -11.88 -12.37
C GLU A 57 6.12 -10.61 -12.59
N ASN A 58 5.39 -10.14 -11.59
CA ASN A 58 4.68 -8.87 -11.65
C ASN A 58 5.66 -7.69 -11.81
N TRP A 59 6.81 -7.74 -11.15
CA TRP A 59 7.89 -6.78 -11.35
C TRP A 59 8.55 -6.94 -12.71
N VAL A 60 8.83 -8.18 -13.13
CA VAL A 60 9.46 -8.48 -14.43
C VAL A 60 8.59 -7.94 -15.55
N ARG A 61 7.28 -8.20 -15.54
CA ARG A 61 6.34 -7.65 -16.54
C ARG A 61 6.36 -6.13 -16.61
N LEU A 62 6.40 -5.47 -15.45
CA LEU A 62 6.48 -4.01 -15.38
C LEU A 62 7.78 -3.50 -16.00
N PHE A 63 8.91 -4.12 -15.68
CA PHE A 63 10.22 -3.75 -16.24
C PHE A 63 10.26 -3.91 -17.76
N LEU A 64 9.78 -5.05 -18.27
CA LEU A 64 9.71 -5.30 -19.72
C LEU A 64 8.75 -4.32 -20.41
N ALA A 65 7.63 -3.96 -19.78
CA ALA A 65 6.68 -3.01 -20.35
C ALA A 65 7.24 -1.57 -20.38
N LEU A 66 8.00 -1.17 -19.37
CA LEU A 66 8.70 0.13 -19.34
C LEU A 66 9.73 0.22 -20.47
N ASP A 67 10.59 -0.78 -20.58
CA ASP A 67 11.61 -0.85 -21.65
C ASP A 67 10.96 -0.85 -23.05
N ALA A 68 9.92 -1.67 -23.24
CA ALA A 68 9.18 -1.72 -24.50
C ALA A 68 8.50 -0.37 -24.84
N ALA A 69 7.96 0.33 -23.85
CA ALA A 69 7.34 1.65 -24.04
C ALA A 69 8.39 2.71 -24.40
N HIS A 70 9.54 2.69 -23.73
CA HIS A 70 10.68 3.56 -24.05
C HIS A 70 11.17 3.31 -25.47
N GLY A 71 11.44 2.04 -25.83
CA GLY A 71 11.88 1.65 -27.18
C GLY A 71 10.87 1.97 -28.29
N ALA A 72 9.57 1.99 -27.96
CA ALA A 72 8.51 2.42 -28.88
C ALA A 72 8.33 3.93 -28.98
N SER A 73 9.17 4.73 -28.35
CA SER A 73 9.13 6.19 -28.31
C SER A 73 7.82 6.75 -27.72
N ALA A 74 7.31 6.14 -26.66
CA ALA A 74 6.24 6.76 -25.88
C ALA A 74 6.70 8.13 -25.35
N LYS A 75 5.80 9.13 -25.31
CA LYS A 75 6.14 10.47 -24.85
C LYS A 75 6.42 10.53 -23.38
N GLU A 76 5.56 9.90 -22.59
CA GLU A 76 5.71 9.76 -21.15
C GLU A 76 5.15 8.40 -20.71
N VAL A 77 5.78 7.79 -19.71
CA VAL A 77 5.32 6.52 -19.13
C VAL A 77 5.11 6.71 -17.63
N THR A 78 3.88 6.49 -17.19
CA THR A 78 3.50 6.48 -15.77
C THR A 78 3.29 5.06 -15.31
N ALA A 79 4.06 4.60 -14.33
CA ALA A 79 3.80 3.34 -13.65
C ALA A 79 2.76 3.56 -12.54
N VAL A 80 1.58 2.98 -12.71
CA VAL A 80 0.50 2.98 -11.72
C VAL A 80 0.62 1.73 -10.88
N LEU A 81 1.00 1.90 -9.62
CA LEU A 81 1.33 0.84 -8.68
C LEU A 81 0.29 0.81 -7.55
N PRO A 82 -0.84 0.11 -7.72
CA PRO A 82 -1.81 -0.07 -6.64
C PRO A 82 -1.20 -0.71 -5.40
N TYR A 83 -0.16 -1.51 -5.56
CA TYR A 83 0.70 -2.02 -4.51
C TYR A 83 2.17 -1.93 -4.94
N TYR A 84 3.01 -1.34 -4.11
CA TYR A 84 4.46 -1.28 -4.29
C TYR A 84 5.15 -2.38 -3.49
N GLY A 85 5.57 -3.45 -4.15
CA GLY A 85 6.28 -4.56 -3.53
C GLY A 85 7.63 -4.15 -2.96
N TYR A 86 8.11 -4.87 -1.93
CA TYR A 86 9.34 -4.57 -1.20
C TYR A 86 9.35 -3.23 -0.45
N ALA A 87 8.24 -2.52 -0.34
CA ALA A 87 8.13 -1.26 0.39
C ALA A 87 8.54 -1.37 1.86
N ARG A 88 8.35 -2.54 2.49
CA ARG A 88 8.72 -2.81 3.90
C ARG A 88 10.23 -2.83 4.15
N GLN A 89 11.06 -2.90 3.08
CA GLN A 89 12.52 -2.90 3.15
C GLN A 89 13.07 -1.54 2.72
N ASP A 90 12.59 -0.48 3.39
CA ASP A 90 12.93 0.93 3.14
C ASP A 90 14.20 1.40 3.86
N ARG A 91 14.74 0.58 4.76
CA ARG A 91 15.95 0.82 5.56
C ARG A 91 16.65 -0.49 5.87
N LYS A 92 17.90 -0.39 6.27
CA LYS A 92 18.66 -1.54 6.79
C LYS A 92 18.27 -1.78 8.25
N ALA A 93 17.81 -2.99 8.57
CA ALA A 93 17.62 -3.47 9.93
C ALA A 93 18.91 -4.07 10.49
N HIS A 94 19.73 -4.68 9.62
CA HIS A 94 21.01 -5.29 9.99
C HIS A 94 22.12 -4.89 8.99
N PRO A 95 23.40 -5.01 9.39
CA PRO A 95 24.52 -4.82 8.49
C PRO A 95 24.43 -5.74 7.26
N ARG A 96 24.90 -5.24 6.10
CA ARG A 96 24.99 -6.00 4.84
C ARG A 96 23.65 -6.34 4.17
N GLU A 97 22.54 -5.79 4.64
CA GLU A 97 21.25 -5.88 3.98
C GLU A 97 21.09 -4.86 2.84
N PRO A 98 20.33 -5.17 1.80
CA PRO A 98 19.93 -4.19 0.81
C PRO A 98 18.87 -3.23 1.39
N ILE A 99 18.66 -2.09 0.75
CA ILE A 99 17.42 -1.31 0.84
C ILE A 99 16.62 -1.67 -0.41
N SER A 100 15.81 -2.73 -0.33
CA SER A 100 15.19 -3.29 -1.53
C SER A 100 14.22 -2.32 -2.21
N SER A 101 13.45 -1.53 -1.44
CA SER A 101 12.56 -0.50 -2.00
C SER A 101 13.34 0.52 -2.84
N ARG A 102 14.55 0.92 -2.43
CA ARG A 102 15.43 1.78 -3.21
C ARG A 102 15.91 1.11 -4.49
N THR A 103 16.28 -0.17 -4.41
CA THR A 103 16.73 -0.93 -5.60
C THR A 103 15.64 -0.96 -6.67
N PHE A 104 14.40 -1.25 -6.29
CA PHE A 104 13.26 -1.27 -7.23
C PHE A 104 12.91 0.14 -7.74
N ALA A 105 13.02 1.18 -6.92
CA ALA A 105 12.86 2.56 -7.36
C ALA A 105 13.87 2.94 -8.44
N GLN A 106 15.13 2.60 -8.25
CA GLN A 106 16.21 2.85 -9.22
C GLN A 106 16.02 2.07 -10.52
N LEU A 107 15.52 0.83 -10.45
CA LEU A 107 15.19 0.05 -11.64
C LEU A 107 14.06 0.68 -12.45
N LEU A 108 12.97 1.11 -11.80
CA LEU A 108 11.88 1.81 -12.46
C LEU A 108 12.35 3.09 -13.17
N GLU A 109 13.18 3.88 -12.50
CA GLU A 109 13.74 5.11 -13.05
C GLU A 109 14.66 4.84 -14.23
N THR A 110 15.58 3.85 -14.10
CA THR A 110 16.52 3.45 -15.17
C THR A 110 15.80 2.95 -16.42
N LEU A 111 14.67 2.26 -16.24
CA LEU A 111 13.85 1.72 -17.35
C LEU A 111 12.90 2.77 -17.95
N GLY A 112 13.01 4.04 -17.55
CA GLY A 112 12.31 5.14 -18.19
C GLY A 112 10.91 5.42 -17.64
N ALA A 113 10.61 5.06 -16.40
CA ALA A 113 9.42 5.56 -15.74
C ALA A 113 9.56 7.06 -15.51
N HIS A 114 8.71 7.87 -16.16
CA HIS A 114 8.69 9.33 -15.99
C HIS A 114 7.95 9.73 -14.70
N ARG A 115 6.98 8.92 -14.29
CA ARG A 115 6.14 9.16 -13.11
C ARG A 115 5.73 7.84 -12.47
N ILE A 116 5.67 7.84 -11.15
CA ILE A 116 5.10 6.76 -10.35
C ILE A 116 3.83 7.27 -9.70
N LEU A 117 2.74 6.53 -9.81
CA LEU A 117 1.50 6.76 -9.09
C LEU A 117 1.30 5.57 -8.15
N ALA A 118 1.51 5.77 -6.85
CA ALA A 118 1.49 4.69 -5.87
C ALA A 118 0.40 4.90 -4.81
N MET A 119 -0.30 3.81 -4.44
CA MET A 119 -1.33 3.82 -3.41
C MET A 119 -0.73 3.40 -2.07
N ASP A 120 -0.90 4.27 -1.04
CA ASP A 120 -0.53 4.02 0.36
C ASP A 120 0.82 3.31 0.53
N LEU A 121 1.91 3.96 0.11
CA LEU A 121 3.26 3.46 0.33
C LEU A 121 3.47 3.18 1.83
N HIS A 122 4.23 2.13 2.14
CA HIS A 122 4.57 1.78 3.52
C HIS A 122 5.18 2.96 4.27
N THR A 123 6.00 3.75 3.57
CA THR A 123 6.57 5.00 4.05
C THR A 123 6.74 5.98 2.90
N ASP A 124 6.48 7.27 3.16
CA ASP A 124 6.63 8.34 2.17
C ASP A 124 8.12 8.57 1.80
N THR A 125 9.05 8.07 2.61
CA THR A 125 10.51 8.16 2.32
C THR A 125 10.91 7.43 1.05
N ILE A 126 10.11 6.47 0.58
CA ILE A 126 10.36 5.74 -0.68
C ILE A 126 10.44 6.68 -1.87
N GLY A 127 9.64 7.75 -1.88
CA GLY A 127 9.71 8.79 -2.92
C GLY A 127 11.08 9.46 -3.02
N GLY A 128 11.81 9.55 -1.91
CA GLY A 128 13.18 10.06 -1.88
C GLY A 128 14.24 9.15 -2.50
N PHE A 129 13.89 7.93 -2.90
CA PHE A 129 14.82 7.03 -3.60
C PHE A 129 14.86 7.28 -5.11
N PHE A 130 13.88 7.99 -5.64
CA PHE A 130 13.86 8.45 -7.02
C PHE A 130 14.63 9.78 -7.13
N ARG A 131 15.38 9.97 -8.20
CA ARG A 131 16.21 11.17 -8.44
C ARG A 131 15.53 12.15 -9.39
N THR A 132 14.96 11.62 -10.47
CA THR A 132 14.38 12.38 -11.58
C THR A 132 12.91 12.04 -11.80
N THR A 133 12.47 10.86 -11.38
CA THR A 133 11.09 10.40 -11.53
C THR A 133 10.20 10.98 -10.42
N ASN A 134 9.11 11.65 -10.81
CA ASN A 134 8.13 12.16 -9.87
C ASN A 134 7.28 11.04 -9.28
N VAL A 135 7.00 11.11 -7.98
CA VAL A 135 6.13 10.17 -7.27
C VAL A 135 4.89 10.89 -6.79
N ASP A 136 3.73 10.44 -7.24
CA ASP A 136 2.42 10.90 -6.76
C ASP A 136 1.86 9.86 -5.77
N TYR A 137 1.51 10.35 -4.59
CA TYR A 137 0.98 9.53 -3.51
C TYR A 137 -0.54 9.55 -3.55
N LEU A 138 -1.14 8.40 -3.74
CA LEU A 138 -2.57 8.20 -3.55
C LEU A 138 -2.83 7.59 -2.18
N TYR A 139 -3.95 7.96 -1.58
CA TYR A 139 -4.36 7.44 -0.28
C TYR A 139 -5.77 6.88 -0.35
N ALA A 140 -5.98 5.66 0.14
CA ALA A 140 -7.30 5.06 0.31
C ALA A 140 -8.08 5.70 1.47
N ARG A 141 -7.40 6.44 2.32
CA ARG A 141 -7.99 7.09 3.52
C ARG A 141 -9.28 7.86 3.27
N PRO A 142 -9.46 8.69 2.21
CA PRO A 142 -10.74 9.37 1.98
C PRO A 142 -11.92 8.40 1.85
N ILE A 143 -11.71 7.29 1.14
CA ILE A 143 -12.74 6.25 0.93
C ILE A 143 -13.07 5.57 2.26
N PHE A 144 -12.05 5.16 3.01
CA PHE A 144 -12.24 4.53 4.33
C PHE A 144 -12.93 5.47 5.33
N VAL A 145 -12.52 6.74 5.39
CA VAL A 145 -13.12 7.73 6.30
C VAL A 145 -14.61 7.91 6.01
N GLU A 146 -14.98 8.03 4.74
CA GLU A 146 -16.39 8.13 4.35
C GLU A 146 -17.18 6.88 4.77
N HIS A 147 -16.61 5.69 4.53
CA HIS A 147 -17.21 4.43 4.92
C HIS A 147 -17.37 4.32 6.45
N PHE A 148 -16.31 4.62 7.22
CA PHE A 148 -16.34 4.53 8.68
C PHE A 148 -17.31 5.54 9.31
N LYS A 149 -17.41 6.75 8.78
CA LYS A 149 -18.42 7.71 9.22
C LYS A 149 -19.85 7.18 9.06
N LYS A 150 -20.11 6.39 8.01
CA LYS A 150 -21.43 5.78 7.79
C LYS A 150 -21.69 4.62 8.76
N ILE A 151 -20.77 3.66 8.86
CA ILE A 151 -21.01 2.44 9.65
C ILE A 151 -20.91 2.68 11.17
N PHE A 152 -20.17 3.70 11.61
CA PHE A 152 -19.98 4.03 13.02
C PHE A 152 -20.69 5.32 13.46
N ALA A 153 -21.67 5.83 12.71
CA ALA A 153 -22.34 7.10 12.99
C ALA A 153 -22.85 7.18 14.43
N ASP A 154 -23.59 6.17 14.90
CA ASP A 154 -24.13 6.11 16.27
C ASP A 154 -23.06 5.95 17.35
N THR A 155 -21.97 5.26 17.02
CA THR A 155 -20.82 5.05 17.91
C THR A 155 -20.05 6.34 18.09
N ILE A 156 -19.82 7.07 17.00
CA ILE A 156 -19.14 8.37 16.97
C ILE A 156 -19.94 9.40 17.78
N ALA A 157 -21.26 9.45 17.60
CA ALA A 157 -22.15 10.37 18.30
C ALA A 157 -22.13 10.20 19.84
N LYS A 158 -21.71 9.02 20.32
CA LYS A 158 -21.60 8.67 21.74
C LYS A 158 -20.16 8.69 22.25
N ASP A 159 -19.22 9.26 21.51
CA ASP A 159 -17.77 9.23 21.79
C ASP A 159 -17.24 7.80 22.06
N GLY A 160 -17.87 6.80 21.42
CA GLY A 160 -17.61 5.38 21.67
C GLY A 160 -16.62 4.73 20.69
N LEU A 161 -15.94 5.50 19.81
CA LEU A 161 -14.97 5.00 18.85
C LEU A 161 -13.55 5.44 19.21
N VAL A 162 -12.60 4.52 19.17
CA VAL A 162 -11.16 4.79 19.29
C VAL A 162 -10.42 4.21 18.09
N VAL A 163 -9.55 5.00 17.48
CA VAL A 163 -8.67 4.52 16.40
C VAL A 163 -7.38 4.00 17.00
N VAL A 164 -6.94 2.84 16.54
CA VAL A 164 -5.80 2.12 17.13
C VAL A 164 -4.68 1.98 16.10
N SER A 165 -3.46 2.37 16.48
CA SER A 165 -2.26 2.03 15.76
C SER A 165 -1.72 0.67 16.23
N PRO A 166 -1.48 -0.33 15.37
CA PRO A 166 -0.96 -1.64 15.76
C PRO A 166 0.52 -1.64 16.14
N ASP A 167 1.22 -0.53 15.88
CA ASP A 167 2.61 -0.30 16.29
C ASP A 167 2.99 1.19 16.28
N ALA A 168 4.22 1.50 16.70
CA ALA A 168 4.72 2.88 16.76
C ALA A 168 4.88 3.52 15.36
N GLY A 169 5.13 2.73 14.31
CA GLY A 169 5.31 3.22 12.94
C GLY A 169 4.01 3.73 12.32
N GLY A 170 2.88 3.11 12.65
CA GLY A 170 1.56 3.46 12.14
C GLY A 170 0.86 4.63 12.83
N VAL A 171 1.45 5.22 13.88
CA VAL A 171 0.79 6.26 14.72
C VAL A 171 0.31 7.45 13.90
N SER A 172 1.14 8.00 13.02
CA SER A 172 0.78 9.14 12.17
C SER A 172 -0.40 8.82 11.25
N ARG A 173 -0.43 7.60 10.71
CA ARG A 173 -1.54 7.09 9.89
C ARG A 173 -2.81 7.02 10.72
N ALA A 174 -2.81 6.31 11.83
CA ALA A 174 -3.97 6.16 12.71
C ALA A 174 -4.50 7.52 13.19
N GLN A 175 -3.63 8.45 13.60
CA GLN A 175 -3.99 9.81 13.97
C GLN A 175 -4.66 10.59 12.83
N SER A 176 -4.17 10.39 11.59
CA SER A 176 -4.75 11.03 10.42
C SER A 176 -6.16 10.54 10.11
N TYR A 177 -6.46 9.26 10.36
CA TYR A 177 -7.81 8.70 10.28
C TYR A 177 -8.69 9.25 11.43
N ALA A 178 -8.22 9.17 12.67
CA ALA A 178 -8.95 9.62 13.85
C ALA A 178 -9.44 11.06 13.67
N LYS A 179 -8.55 11.99 13.34
CA LYS A 179 -8.88 13.42 13.13
C LYS A 179 -9.90 13.69 12.02
N ARG A 180 -10.05 12.76 11.05
CA ARG A 180 -11.00 12.92 9.94
C ARG A 180 -12.33 12.23 10.19
N ILE A 181 -12.33 11.19 11.02
CA ILE A 181 -13.54 10.46 11.40
C ILE A 181 -14.30 11.24 12.48
N MET A 182 -13.59 11.80 13.46
CA MET A 182 -14.18 12.41 14.68
C MET A 182 -13.54 13.77 14.98
N GLU A 183 -14.34 14.71 15.48
CA GLU A 183 -13.83 16.01 15.98
C GLU A 183 -12.95 15.85 17.22
N ARG A 184 -13.37 14.99 18.16
CA ARG A 184 -12.60 14.60 19.35
C ARG A 184 -11.99 13.23 19.10
N ALA A 185 -10.86 13.23 18.38
CA ALA A 185 -10.20 12.02 17.98
C ALA A 185 -9.53 11.32 19.16
N GLU A 186 -10.03 10.15 19.52
CA GLU A 186 -9.33 9.28 20.45
C GLU A 186 -8.38 8.34 19.69
N LEU A 187 -7.17 8.20 20.22
CA LEU A 187 -6.12 7.36 19.67
C LEU A 187 -5.57 6.43 20.73
N ALA A 188 -5.45 5.17 20.41
CA ALA A 188 -4.68 4.21 21.19
C ALA A 188 -3.54 3.64 20.37
N ILE A 189 -2.47 3.20 21.02
CA ILE A 189 -1.26 2.71 20.38
C ILE A 189 -0.87 1.39 21.04
N ILE A 190 -0.58 0.39 20.21
CA ILE A 190 0.00 -0.86 20.69
C ILE A 190 1.51 -0.77 20.52
N HIS A 191 2.20 -0.70 21.66
CA HIS A 191 3.66 -0.71 21.69
C HIS A 191 4.19 -2.14 21.82
N LYS A 192 5.13 -2.51 20.94
CA LYS A 192 5.81 -3.80 20.96
C LYS A 192 7.16 -3.64 21.64
N GLU A 193 7.29 -4.20 22.83
CA GLU A 193 8.59 -4.27 23.54
C GLU A 193 9.37 -5.47 22.99
N ARG A 194 10.51 -5.21 22.32
CA ARG A 194 11.45 -6.24 21.88
C ARG A 194 12.58 -6.32 22.91
N GLU A 195 12.42 -7.10 23.96
CA GLU A 195 13.43 -7.12 25.01
C GLU A 195 14.56 -8.13 24.82
N ILE A 196 14.42 -9.24 24.12
CA ILE A 196 15.49 -10.24 23.98
C ILE A 196 15.24 -11.15 22.76
N PRO A 197 16.29 -11.60 22.02
CA PRO A 197 16.14 -12.67 21.04
C PRO A 197 15.54 -13.92 21.70
N ASN A 198 14.49 -14.51 21.06
CA ASN A 198 13.77 -15.70 21.49
C ASN A 198 12.72 -15.52 22.62
N GLN A 199 12.32 -14.31 23.01
CA GLN A 199 11.15 -14.11 23.84
C GLN A 199 9.98 -13.56 23.01
N ILE A 200 8.76 -13.96 23.38
CA ILE A 200 7.53 -13.44 22.77
C ILE A 200 7.47 -11.96 23.08
N ALA A 201 7.48 -11.12 22.03
CA ALA A 201 7.38 -9.68 22.18
C ALA A 201 6.14 -9.33 23.02
N ARG A 202 6.35 -8.66 24.15
CA ARG A 202 5.24 -8.15 24.97
C ARG A 202 4.61 -6.96 24.24
N MET A 203 3.30 -6.97 24.18
CA MET A 203 2.53 -5.83 23.67
C MET A 203 1.94 -5.07 24.83
N LYS A 204 2.03 -3.74 24.79
CA LYS A 204 1.46 -2.84 25.79
C LYS A 204 0.52 -1.86 25.10
N LEU A 205 -0.68 -1.74 25.63
CA LEU A 205 -1.63 -0.75 25.16
C LEU A 205 -1.36 0.61 25.84
N VAL A 206 -1.33 1.66 25.05
CA VAL A 206 -1.28 3.07 25.49
C VAL A 206 -2.55 3.74 24.97
N GLY A 207 -3.35 4.30 25.87
CA GLY A 207 -4.67 4.87 25.55
C GLY A 207 -5.80 4.05 26.20
N ASP A 208 -7.01 4.58 26.14
CA ASP A 208 -8.19 3.96 26.72
C ASP A 208 -9.12 3.39 25.64
N VAL A 209 -9.45 2.09 25.77
CA VAL A 209 -10.33 1.37 24.84
C VAL A 209 -11.54 0.76 25.55
N LYS A 210 -11.64 0.93 26.88
CA LYS A 210 -12.67 0.27 27.68
C LYS A 210 -14.07 0.72 27.30
N GLY A 211 -14.91 -0.24 26.94
CA GLY A 211 -16.30 -0.02 26.52
C GLY A 211 -16.46 0.60 25.13
N LYS A 212 -15.36 0.86 24.40
CA LYS A 212 -15.36 1.50 23.08
C LYS A 212 -15.28 0.49 21.96
N VAL A 213 -15.66 0.91 20.77
CA VAL A 213 -15.35 0.23 19.52
C VAL A 213 -13.93 0.62 19.11
N ALA A 214 -13.04 -0.35 18.96
CA ALA A 214 -11.67 -0.15 18.54
C ALA A 214 -11.51 -0.40 17.05
N LEU A 215 -11.01 0.60 16.31
CA LEU A 215 -10.73 0.51 14.87
C LEU A 215 -9.23 0.52 14.65
N ILE A 216 -8.65 -0.65 14.34
CA ILE A 216 -7.24 -0.80 14.00
C ILE A 216 -7.02 -0.36 12.56
N ILE A 217 -6.06 0.55 12.34
CA ILE A 217 -5.68 1.03 11.00
C ILE A 217 -4.23 0.68 10.71
N ASP A 218 -4.02 -0.05 9.61
CA ASP A 218 -2.69 -0.38 9.11
C ASP A 218 -2.58 -0.06 7.61
N ASP A 219 -1.39 -0.18 7.01
CA ASP A 219 -1.21 -0.12 5.56
C ASP A 219 -1.45 -1.47 4.90
N MET A 220 -1.04 -2.57 5.56
CA MET A 220 -1.17 -3.91 5.00
C MET A 220 -1.47 -4.97 6.05
N LEU A 221 -2.19 -5.99 5.62
CA LEU A 221 -2.45 -7.23 6.34
C LEU A 221 -1.78 -8.38 5.57
N ASP A 222 -0.79 -9.01 6.19
CA ASP A 222 -0.05 -10.14 5.62
C ASP A 222 -0.52 -11.44 6.31
N THR A 223 0.25 -11.98 7.22
CA THR A 223 -0.10 -13.20 7.99
C THR A 223 -1.14 -12.96 9.08
N CYS A 224 -1.47 -11.71 9.36
CA CYS A 224 -2.38 -11.26 10.40
C CYS A 224 -1.99 -11.64 11.84
N GLY A 225 -0.84 -12.27 12.08
CA GLY A 225 -0.41 -12.66 13.43
C GLY A 225 -0.28 -11.49 14.41
N THR A 226 0.23 -10.35 13.91
CA THR A 226 0.29 -9.10 14.71
C THR A 226 -1.11 -8.57 15.00
N LEU A 227 -1.99 -8.59 14.00
CA LEU A 227 -3.35 -8.09 14.13
C LEU A 227 -4.17 -8.93 15.12
N ALA A 228 -4.05 -10.26 15.06
CA ALA A 228 -4.73 -11.17 16.00
C ALA A 228 -4.34 -10.87 17.45
N ARG A 229 -3.03 -10.77 17.73
CA ARG A 229 -2.54 -10.42 19.07
C ARG A 229 -2.96 -9.01 19.50
N ALA A 230 -3.00 -8.06 18.56
CA ALA A 230 -3.49 -6.71 18.84
C ALA A 230 -4.98 -6.75 19.24
N ALA A 231 -5.79 -7.54 18.53
CA ALA A 231 -7.21 -7.69 18.84
C ALA A 231 -7.41 -8.39 20.21
N GLU A 232 -6.63 -9.43 20.53
CA GLU A 232 -6.66 -10.06 21.85
C GLU A 232 -6.37 -9.07 22.97
N LEU A 233 -5.28 -8.29 22.85
CA LEU A 233 -4.90 -7.25 23.80
C LEU A 233 -6.00 -6.21 24.00
N LEU A 234 -6.62 -5.73 22.91
CA LEU A 234 -7.72 -4.78 22.98
C LEU A 234 -8.94 -5.36 23.70
N LYS A 235 -9.26 -6.63 23.46
CA LYS A 235 -10.34 -7.33 24.13
C LYS A 235 -10.07 -7.50 25.62
N GLU A 236 -8.86 -7.89 26.01
CA GLU A 236 -8.41 -7.99 27.41
C GLU A 236 -8.50 -6.65 28.15
N ASN A 237 -8.29 -5.53 27.44
CA ASN A 237 -8.43 -4.19 27.98
C ASN A 237 -9.86 -3.62 27.91
N GLY A 238 -10.83 -4.47 27.58
CA GLY A 238 -12.25 -4.15 27.66
C GLY A 238 -12.83 -3.43 26.44
N ALA A 239 -12.21 -3.50 25.27
CA ALA A 239 -12.83 -3.04 24.04
C ALA A 239 -14.13 -3.83 23.78
N ARG A 240 -15.21 -3.10 23.40
CA ARG A 240 -16.53 -3.68 23.15
C ARG A 240 -16.58 -4.47 21.86
N GLU A 241 -16.05 -3.90 20.81
CA GLU A 241 -15.95 -4.47 19.47
C GLU A 241 -14.62 -4.06 18.84
N ILE A 242 -14.10 -4.88 17.95
CA ILE A 242 -12.81 -4.63 17.31
C ILE A 242 -12.97 -4.79 15.80
N TYR A 243 -12.59 -3.77 15.08
CA TYR A 243 -12.54 -3.73 13.62
C TYR A 243 -11.12 -3.44 13.17
N ALA A 244 -10.78 -3.89 11.97
CA ALA A 244 -9.49 -3.60 11.35
C ALA A 244 -9.67 -3.22 9.89
N ALA A 245 -8.82 -2.32 9.40
CA ALA A 245 -8.76 -1.95 8.01
C ALA A 245 -7.32 -1.70 7.57
N ALA A 246 -7.04 -2.12 6.34
CA ALA A 246 -5.79 -1.86 5.66
C ALA A 246 -6.04 -1.69 4.17
N THR A 247 -5.16 -0.94 3.50
CA THR A 247 -5.24 -0.73 2.06
C THR A 247 -4.78 -1.97 1.29
N HIS A 248 -3.83 -2.73 1.85
CA HIS A 248 -3.19 -3.88 1.22
C HIS A 248 -3.34 -5.18 2.01
#